data_8ef71084a0bb72e70bc3b63851a2dc9c
#
_entry.id   8ef71084a0bb72e70bc3b63851a2dc9c
#
_cell.length_a   1.000
_cell.length_b   1.000
_cell.length_c   1.000
_cell.angle_alpha   90.00
_cell.angle_beta   90.00
_cell.angle_gamma   90.00
#
_symmetry.space_group_name_H-M   'P 1'
#
loop_
_entity.id
_entity.type
_entity.pdbx_description
1 polymer ?
#
loop_
_entity_poly.entity_id
_entity_poly.type
_entity_poly.pdbx_seq_one_letter_code
_entity_poly.pdbx_strand_id
1 'polypeptide(L)'
;IKVTADNSRLPDSRWYTGAGIYRPIWLHTGGKTYIEPEGIRIKTLDYRPARIQAEVLASGGEAEIEILDQGKVIAAASGKRAEMTLPDAVLWSEDTPYLYTCRVTLKENGKTVDTAETAFGVRKIEWGSRGLFINGKETLLRGGCLHHDNGILGAAAYKESEWRRVRLLKEAGYNAIRSSHNPASRALREACDALGVYMLVDTCVMWYSIYSRYVYAEDFEANY
;
A
#
# COMPACT_ATOMS: atom_id res chain seq x y z
N ILE A 1 -14.84 -20.90 9.65
CA ILE A 1 -13.40 -20.56 9.88
C ILE A 1 -13.24 -20.31 11.37
N LYS A 2 -12.26 -20.96 12.00
CA LYS A 2 -11.90 -20.74 13.41
C LYS A 2 -10.48 -20.15 13.43
N VAL A 3 -10.33 -19.03 14.13
CA VAL A 3 -9.02 -18.38 14.36
C VAL A 3 -8.69 -18.51 15.84
N THR A 4 -7.51 -18.95 16.17
CA THR A 4 -7.00 -18.99 17.54
C THR A 4 -5.77 -18.12 17.63
N ALA A 5 -5.78 -17.15 18.53
CA ALA A 5 -4.64 -16.32 18.85
C ALA A 5 -4.15 -16.68 20.25
N ASP A 6 -2.86 -17.02 20.38
CA ASP A 6 -2.23 -17.40 21.63
C ASP A 6 -1.02 -16.52 21.90
N ASN A 7 -1.08 -15.72 22.95
CA ASN A 7 0.02 -14.88 23.45
C ASN A 7 0.52 -15.33 24.83
N SER A 8 0.41 -16.60 25.14
CA SER A 8 0.85 -17.16 26.44
C SER A 8 2.37 -17.09 26.66
N ARG A 9 3.15 -16.91 25.60
CA ARG A 9 4.61 -16.78 25.65
C ARG A 9 5.00 -15.33 25.91
N LEU A 10 4.95 -14.90 27.14
CA LEU A 10 5.33 -13.54 27.55
C LEU A 10 6.78 -13.47 28.08
N PRO A 11 7.47 -12.34 27.87
CA PRO A 11 7.19 -11.20 26.99
C PRO A 11 7.63 -11.50 25.56
N ASP A 12 6.78 -11.26 24.56
CA ASP A 12 7.06 -11.51 23.15
C ASP A 12 7.23 -10.22 22.35
N SER A 13 6.72 -9.10 22.84
CA SER A 13 6.89 -7.78 22.23
C SER A 13 7.03 -6.69 23.29
N ARG A 14 7.75 -5.63 22.96
CA ARG A 14 7.93 -4.48 23.84
C ARG A 14 6.86 -3.39 23.73
N TRP A 15 5.94 -3.49 22.75
CA TRP A 15 4.98 -2.41 22.50
C TRP A 15 3.59 -2.73 23.04
N TYR A 16 2.85 -3.57 22.35
CA TYR A 16 1.49 -3.96 22.73
C TYR A 16 1.40 -5.48 22.73
N THR A 17 1.22 -6.04 23.90
CA THR A 17 0.98 -7.47 24.05
C THR A 17 -0.51 -7.69 24.11
N GLY A 18 -1.08 -8.15 23.04
CA GLY A 18 -2.48 -8.50 22.93
C GLY A 18 -2.67 -9.70 22.02
N ALA A 19 -3.77 -10.37 22.14
CA ALA A 19 -4.16 -11.44 21.24
C ALA A 19 -5.51 -11.13 20.63
N GLY A 20 -5.68 -11.49 19.36
CA GLY A 20 -6.94 -11.34 18.68
C GLY A 20 -6.84 -10.68 17.31
N ILE A 21 -7.99 -10.52 16.68
CA ILE A 21 -8.13 -9.91 15.37
C ILE A 21 -8.30 -8.41 15.56
N TYR A 22 -7.40 -7.61 15.01
CA TYR A 22 -7.41 -6.15 15.13
C TYR A 22 -7.57 -5.42 13.78
N ARG A 23 -7.56 -6.17 12.68
CA ARG A 23 -7.76 -5.68 11.30
C ARG A 23 -8.89 -6.46 10.62
N PRO A 24 -9.52 -5.90 9.58
CA PRO A 24 -10.50 -6.61 8.77
C PRO A 24 -9.94 -7.92 8.20
N ILE A 25 -10.78 -8.94 8.18
CA ILE A 25 -10.53 -10.21 7.49
C ILE A 25 -11.37 -10.21 6.23
N TRP A 26 -10.74 -10.56 5.11
CA TRP A 26 -11.38 -10.63 3.81
C TRP A 26 -11.48 -12.08 3.34
N LEU A 27 -12.63 -12.46 2.86
CA LEU A 27 -12.83 -13.70 2.13
C LEU A 27 -12.90 -13.35 0.64
N HIS A 28 -11.89 -13.78 -0.12
CA HIS A 28 -11.90 -13.66 -1.57
C HIS A 28 -12.48 -14.93 -2.17
N THR A 29 -13.45 -14.78 -3.07
CA THR A 29 -14.08 -15.88 -3.81
C THR A 29 -14.00 -15.59 -5.29
N GLY A 30 -13.72 -16.58 -6.10
CA GLY A 30 -13.57 -16.43 -7.56
C GLY A 30 -13.60 -17.76 -8.28
N GLY A 31 -13.42 -17.71 -9.59
CA GLY A 31 -13.23 -18.89 -10.44
C GLY A 31 -11.83 -19.51 -10.28
N LYS A 32 -11.48 -20.44 -11.18
CA LYS A 32 -10.13 -21.02 -11.24
C LYS A 32 -9.09 -20.02 -11.76
N THR A 33 -9.54 -19.14 -12.65
CA THR A 33 -8.73 -18.06 -13.23
C THR A 33 -9.15 -16.75 -12.60
N TYR A 34 -8.24 -16.12 -11.85
CA TYR A 34 -8.50 -14.92 -11.03
C TYR A 34 -7.27 -14.04 -10.93
N ILE A 35 -7.48 -12.78 -10.58
CA ILE A 35 -6.45 -11.83 -10.21
C ILE A 35 -6.16 -12.01 -8.73
N GLU A 36 -4.88 -12.18 -8.36
CA GLU A 36 -4.47 -12.33 -6.96
C GLU A 36 -4.94 -11.14 -6.11
N PRO A 37 -5.31 -11.34 -4.85
CA PRO A 37 -5.56 -10.23 -3.93
C PRO A 37 -4.36 -9.27 -3.89
N GLU A 38 -4.61 -7.97 -4.08
CA GLU A 38 -3.57 -6.94 -4.26
C GLU A 38 -2.58 -7.25 -5.41
N GLY A 39 -3.01 -8.04 -6.39
CA GLY A 39 -2.18 -8.50 -7.52
C GLY A 39 -1.94 -7.44 -8.60
N ILE A 40 -2.51 -6.24 -8.50
CA ILE A 40 -2.24 -5.14 -9.43
C ILE A 40 -1.15 -4.25 -8.81
N ARG A 41 0.01 -4.20 -9.46
CA ARG A 41 1.16 -3.42 -9.00
C ARG A 41 1.52 -2.35 -10.01
N ILE A 42 1.56 -1.09 -9.59
CA ILE A 42 1.91 0.04 -10.46
C ILE A 42 3.20 0.67 -9.95
N LYS A 43 4.15 0.84 -10.86
CA LYS A 43 5.41 1.52 -10.60
C LYS A 43 5.56 2.71 -11.55
N THR A 44 5.81 3.89 -11.02
CA THR A 44 6.22 5.04 -11.82
C THR A 44 7.68 4.88 -12.21
N LEU A 45 7.96 4.84 -13.51
CA LEU A 45 9.30 4.74 -14.07
C LEU A 45 9.91 6.12 -14.26
N ASP A 46 9.10 7.06 -14.73
CA ASP A 46 9.51 8.44 -14.93
C ASP A 46 8.29 9.37 -14.77
N TYR A 47 8.53 10.67 -14.64
CA TYR A 47 7.50 11.68 -14.45
C TYR A 47 7.49 12.78 -15.53
N ARG A 48 8.46 12.80 -16.45
CA ARG A 48 8.56 13.76 -17.57
C ARG A 48 9.15 13.13 -18.83
N PRO A 49 8.32 12.58 -19.75
CA PRO A 49 6.89 12.31 -19.63
C PRO A 49 6.62 11.24 -18.57
N ALA A 50 5.44 11.28 -17.98
CA ALA A 50 5.06 10.27 -17.00
C ALA A 50 4.97 8.89 -17.66
N ARG A 51 5.75 7.94 -17.17
CA ARG A 51 5.74 6.55 -17.61
C ARG A 51 5.52 5.66 -16.40
N ILE A 52 4.61 4.73 -16.56
CA ILE A 52 4.28 3.74 -15.53
C ILE A 52 4.50 2.33 -16.08
N GLN A 53 4.79 1.42 -15.18
CA GLN A 53 4.74 -0.02 -15.42
C GLN A 53 3.62 -0.61 -14.58
N ALA A 54 2.71 -1.33 -15.22
CA ALA A 54 1.70 -2.13 -14.55
C ALA A 54 2.11 -3.61 -14.60
N GLU A 55 1.98 -4.29 -13.47
CA GLU A 55 2.18 -5.74 -13.34
C GLU A 55 0.94 -6.36 -12.72
N VAL A 56 0.47 -7.46 -13.30
CA VAL A 56 -0.73 -8.19 -12.87
C VAL A 56 -0.34 -9.59 -12.45
N LEU A 57 -0.52 -9.90 -11.18
CA LEU A 57 -0.41 -11.25 -10.65
C LEU A 57 -1.76 -11.94 -10.78
N ALA A 58 -1.82 -13.00 -11.57
CA ALA A 58 -3.03 -13.75 -11.81
C ALA A 58 -2.72 -15.24 -12.00
N SER A 59 -3.64 -16.09 -11.58
CA SER A 59 -3.53 -17.56 -11.66
C SER A 59 -3.50 -18.09 -13.09
N GLY A 60 -4.01 -17.33 -14.06
CA GLY A 60 -4.09 -17.69 -15.49
C GLY A 60 -4.57 -16.52 -16.34
N GLY A 61 -5.09 -16.81 -17.52
CA GLY A 61 -5.77 -15.86 -18.41
C GLY A 61 -4.86 -14.79 -19.05
N GLU A 62 -5.49 -13.97 -19.87
CA GLU A 62 -4.90 -12.82 -20.55
C GLU A 62 -5.42 -11.54 -19.89
N ALA A 63 -4.53 -10.61 -19.53
CA ALA A 63 -4.90 -9.37 -18.88
C ALA A 63 -5.03 -8.23 -19.89
N GLU A 64 -6.11 -7.47 -19.78
CA GLU A 64 -6.27 -6.15 -20.39
C GLU A 64 -6.16 -5.12 -19.25
N ILE A 65 -5.32 -4.13 -19.42
CA ILE A 65 -5.02 -3.10 -18.43
C ILE A 65 -5.48 -1.77 -18.97
N GLU A 66 -6.29 -1.06 -18.21
CA GLU A 66 -6.75 0.29 -18.53
C GLU A 66 -6.36 1.25 -17.39
N ILE A 67 -5.86 2.42 -17.76
CA ILE A 67 -5.67 3.53 -16.84
C ILE A 67 -6.80 4.53 -17.06
N LEU A 68 -7.51 4.81 -15.95
CA LEU A 68 -8.65 5.70 -15.96
C LEU A 68 -8.33 6.98 -15.18
N ASP A 69 -8.72 8.10 -15.78
CA ASP A 69 -8.79 9.41 -15.14
C ASP A 69 -10.26 9.82 -15.00
N GLN A 70 -10.73 9.94 -13.77
CA GLN A 70 -12.13 10.26 -13.44
C GLN A 70 -13.14 9.40 -14.22
N GLY A 71 -12.84 8.12 -14.39
CA GLY A 71 -13.69 7.15 -15.09
C GLY A 71 -13.48 7.10 -16.61
N LYS A 72 -12.67 7.98 -17.20
CA LYS A 72 -12.32 7.98 -18.62
C LYS A 72 -11.01 7.22 -18.87
N VAL A 73 -11.00 6.28 -19.78
CA VAL A 73 -9.77 5.57 -20.18
C VAL A 73 -8.83 6.54 -20.90
N ILE A 74 -7.60 6.68 -20.39
CA ILE A 74 -6.55 7.55 -20.93
C ILE A 74 -5.36 6.76 -21.48
N ALA A 75 -5.19 5.51 -21.06
CA ALA A 75 -4.21 4.59 -21.62
C ALA A 75 -4.70 3.15 -21.45
N ALA A 76 -4.29 2.28 -22.36
CA ALA A 76 -4.61 0.85 -22.29
C ALA A 76 -3.45 0.01 -22.85
N ALA A 77 -3.33 -1.21 -22.34
CA ALA A 77 -2.35 -2.18 -22.78
C ALA A 77 -2.86 -3.60 -22.53
N SER A 78 -2.26 -4.58 -23.21
CA SER A 78 -2.54 -6.01 -23.01
C SER A 78 -1.33 -6.72 -22.45
N GLY A 79 -1.57 -7.79 -21.70
CA GLY A 79 -0.55 -8.61 -21.06
C GLY A 79 -0.44 -8.38 -19.56
N LYS A 80 0.18 -9.33 -18.85
CA LYS A 80 0.36 -9.27 -17.39
C LYS A 80 1.43 -8.28 -16.93
N ARG A 81 2.20 -7.72 -17.87
CA ARG A 81 3.17 -6.66 -17.62
C ARG A 81 3.23 -5.73 -18.81
N ALA A 82 3.00 -4.44 -18.56
CA ALA A 82 2.99 -3.43 -19.61
C ALA A 82 3.56 -2.10 -19.11
N GLU A 83 4.23 -1.38 -20.01
CA GLU A 83 4.62 0.02 -19.80
C GLU A 83 3.67 0.93 -20.58
N MET A 84 3.27 2.02 -19.95
CA MET A 84 2.37 3.00 -20.55
C MET A 84 2.89 4.41 -20.28
N THR A 85 2.71 5.29 -21.28
CA THR A 85 3.01 6.72 -21.15
C THR A 85 1.71 7.48 -20.88
N LEU A 86 1.74 8.38 -19.93
CA LEU A 86 0.65 9.28 -19.55
C LEU A 86 1.11 10.73 -19.79
N PRO A 87 0.95 11.28 -21.00
CA PRO A 87 1.63 12.53 -21.42
C PRO A 87 1.31 13.73 -20.52
N ASP A 88 0.04 13.86 -20.13
CA ASP A 88 -0.48 15.01 -19.37
C ASP A 88 -0.85 14.60 -17.92
N ALA A 89 -0.12 13.64 -17.36
CA ALA A 89 -0.44 13.13 -16.03
C ALA A 89 -0.24 14.22 -14.96
N VAL A 90 -1.27 14.38 -14.12
CA VAL A 90 -1.17 15.13 -12.87
C VAL A 90 -0.36 14.30 -11.89
N LEU A 91 0.77 14.85 -11.45
CA LEU A 91 1.67 14.14 -10.54
C LEU A 91 1.12 14.20 -9.11
N TRP A 92 1.19 13.07 -8.45
CA TRP A 92 0.84 12.99 -7.02
C TRP A 92 1.92 13.64 -6.17
N SER A 93 1.49 14.50 -5.25
CA SER A 93 2.33 15.09 -4.22
C SER A 93 1.53 15.29 -2.93
N GLU A 94 2.20 15.72 -1.85
CA GLU A 94 1.54 16.05 -0.59
C GLU A 94 0.49 17.16 -0.74
N ASP A 95 0.72 18.09 -1.68
CA ASP A 95 -0.17 19.24 -1.94
C ASP A 95 -1.23 18.91 -3.01
N THR A 96 -0.95 17.95 -3.86
CA THR A 96 -1.83 17.50 -4.96
C THR A 96 -1.89 15.98 -4.97
N PRO A 97 -2.65 15.34 -4.08
CA PRO A 97 -2.71 13.89 -3.96
C PRO A 97 -3.64 13.28 -5.04
N TYR A 98 -3.30 13.52 -6.30
CA TYR A 98 -4.11 13.08 -7.43
C TYR A 98 -3.96 11.58 -7.67
N LEU A 99 -5.09 10.88 -7.80
CA LEU A 99 -5.13 9.44 -7.98
C LEU A 99 -5.81 9.08 -9.30
N TYR A 100 -5.19 8.16 -10.02
CA TYR A 100 -5.73 7.44 -11.16
C TYR A 100 -6.26 6.09 -10.70
N THR A 101 -7.08 5.45 -11.53
CA THR A 101 -7.51 4.07 -11.35
C THR A 101 -6.87 3.19 -12.40
N CYS A 102 -6.25 2.10 -11.98
CA CYS A 102 -5.88 1.01 -12.87
C CYS A 102 -6.95 -0.07 -12.77
N ARG A 103 -7.62 -0.34 -13.90
CA ARG A 103 -8.57 -1.45 -14.07
C ARG A 103 -7.89 -2.56 -14.84
N VAL A 104 -8.03 -3.77 -14.34
CA VAL A 104 -7.58 -4.98 -15.03
C VAL A 104 -8.77 -5.88 -15.29
N THR A 105 -8.94 -6.26 -16.53
CA THR A 105 -9.91 -7.28 -16.97
C THR A 105 -9.14 -8.52 -17.38
N LEU A 106 -9.41 -9.63 -16.70
CA LEU A 106 -8.82 -10.93 -17.01
C LEU A 106 -9.75 -11.72 -17.92
N LYS A 107 -9.21 -12.21 -19.02
CA LYS A 107 -9.97 -12.97 -20.03
C LYS A 107 -9.42 -14.39 -20.18
N GLU A 108 -10.31 -15.32 -20.44
CA GLU A 108 -10.00 -16.68 -20.83
C GLU A 108 -10.89 -17.08 -22.02
N ASN A 109 -10.27 -17.53 -23.11
CA ASN A 109 -10.96 -17.82 -24.38
C ASN A 109 -11.86 -16.65 -24.85
N GLY A 110 -11.38 -15.42 -24.71
CA GLY A 110 -12.08 -14.20 -25.10
C GLY A 110 -13.23 -13.76 -24.17
N LYS A 111 -13.50 -14.50 -23.09
CA LYS A 111 -14.54 -14.14 -22.11
C LYS A 111 -13.90 -13.54 -20.86
N THR A 112 -14.50 -12.49 -20.32
CA THR A 112 -14.12 -11.93 -19.02
C THR A 112 -14.41 -12.95 -17.93
N VAL A 113 -13.38 -13.25 -17.12
CA VAL A 113 -13.47 -14.20 -16.00
C VAL A 113 -13.23 -13.54 -14.65
N ASP A 114 -12.52 -12.40 -14.64
CA ASP A 114 -12.31 -11.61 -13.41
C ASP A 114 -12.03 -10.16 -13.76
N THR A 115 -12.27 -9.24 -12.80
CA THR A 115 -11.97 -7.81 -12.94
C THR A 115 -11.58 -7.24 -11.59
N ALA A 116 -10.53 -6.46 -11.55
CA ALA A 116 -10.08 -5.77 -10.34
C ALA A 116 -9.65 -4.34 -10.65
N GLU A 117 -9.74 -3.48 -9.65
CA GLU A 117 -9.30 -2.09 -9.74
C GLU A 117 -8.39 -1.73 -8.55
N THR A 118 -7.43 -0.85 -8.80
CA THR A 118 -6.63 -0.23 -7.76
C THR A 118 -6.40 1.24 -8.07
N ALA A 119 -6.43 2.08 -7.03
CA ALA A 119 -6.04 3.49 -7.16
C ALA A 119 -4.52 3.62 -7.02
N PHE A 120 -3.93 4.58 -7.75
CA PHE A 120 -2.51 4.89 -7.65
C PHE A 120 -2.21 6.35 -7.99
N GLY A 121 -1.15 6.89 -7.40
CA GLY A 121 -0.62 8.20 -7.74
C GLY A 121 0.63 8.09 -8.60
N VAL A 122 0.75 8.94 -9.62
CA VAL A 122 1.97 9.02 -10.45
C VAL A 122 3.00 9.86 -9.71
N ARG A 123 4.00 9.21 -9.11
CA ARG A 123 5.10 9.89 -8.40
C ARG A 123 6.41 9.12 -8.54
N LYS A 124 7.50 9.82 -8.73
CA LYS A 124 8.85 9.27 -8.68
C LYS A 124 9.52 9.69 -7.38
N ILE A 125 10.04 8.72 -6.66
CA ILE A 125 10.76 8.91 -5.40
C ILE A 125 12.22 8.58 -5.67
N GLU A 126 13.10 9.52 -5.33
CA GLU A 126 14.55 9.38 -5.47
C GLU A 126 15.22 9.85 -4.17
N TRP A 127 16.20 9.12 -3.68
CA TRP A 127 16.97 9.50 -2.51
C TRP A 127 18.47 9.24 -2.73
N GLY A 128 19.28 10.01 -2.05
CA GLY A 128 20.72 9.89 -2.14
C GLY A 128 21.42 10.85 -1.18
N SER A 129 22.71 11.09 -1.41
CA SER A 129 23.53 11.98 -0.58
C SER A 129 23.03 13.44 -0.53
N ARG A 130 22.19 13.84 -1.46
CA ARG A 130 21.62 15.19 -1.52
C ARG A 130 20.24 15.31 -0.87
N GLY A 131 19.66 14.20 -0.38
CA GLY A 131 18.33 14.17 0.25
C GLY A 131 17.30 13.33 -0.49
N LEU A 132 16.03 13.58 -0.16
CA LEU A 132 14.85 12.96 -0.75
C LEU A 132 14.25 13.89 -1.80
N PHE A 133 13.97 13.35 -2.98
CA PHE A 133 13.33 14.08 -4.07
C PHE A 133 12.05 13.36 -4.48
N ILE A 134 10.96 14.11 -4.57
CA ILE A 134 9.66 13.66 -5.09
C ILE A 134 9.38 14.43 -6.37
N ASN A 135 9.25 13.72 -7.50
CA ASN A 135 9.07 14.33 -8.81
C ASN A 135 10.15 15.39 -9.13
N GLY A 136 11.40 15.14 -8.70
CA GLY A 136 12.53 16.02 -8.87
C GLY A 136 12.57 17.25 -7.94
N LYS A 137 11.59 17.40 -7.02
CA LYS A 137 11.58 18.44 -5.99
C LYS A 137 12.13 17.90 -4.68
N GLU A 138 13.10 18.58 -4.09
CA GLU A 138 13.57 18.26 -2.75
C GLU A 138 12.44 18.34 -1.74
N THR A 139 12.31 17.30 -0.92
CA THR A 139 11.17 17.12 -0.01
C THR A 139 11.65 16.80 1.39
N LEU A 140 11.27 17.64 2.34
CA LEU A 140 11.51 17.41 3.77
C LEU A 140 10.32 16.67 4.38
N LEU A 141 10.59 15.56 5.06
CA LEU A 141 9.56 14.82 5.77
C LEU A 141 9.33 15.40 7.16
N ARG A 142 8.13 15.86 7.39
CA ARG A 142 7.65 16.32 8.71
C ARG A 142 6.65 15.30 9.21
N GLY A 143 7.09 14.44 10.11
CA GLY A 143 6.28 13.31 10.51
C GLY A 143 6.67 12.69 11.84
N GLY A 144 6.03 11.59 12.15
CA GLY A 144 6.26 10.80 13.35
C GLY A 144 5.88 9.34 13.17
N CYS A 145 6.21 8.54 14.18
CA CYS A 145 5.82 7.15 14.25
C CYS A 145 4.32 7.03 14.57
N LEU A 146 3.66 6.11 13.90
CA LEU A 146 2.26 5.77 14.12
C LEU A 146 2.16 4.30 14.51
N HIS A 147 1.76 4.03 15.73
CA HIS A 147 1.56 2.69 16.25
C HIS A 147 0.13 2.20 16.06
N HIS A 148 -0.11 0.91 16.31
CA HIS A 148 -1.46 0.32 16.36
C HIS A 148 -2.17 0.74 17.64
N ASP A 149 -2.50 2.01 17.73
CA ASP A 149 -3.19 2.62 18.85
C ASP A 149 -4.20 3.65 18.35
N ASN A 150 -5.47 3.32 18.47
CA ASN A 150 -6.60 4.16 18.06
C ASN A 150 -7.32 4.75 19.29
N GLY A 151 -6.60 5.10 20.35
CA GLY A 151 -7.14 5.68 21.56
C GLY A 151 -8.09 4.71 22.27
N ILE A 152 -9.33 5.11 22.49
CA ILE A 152 -10.33 4.27 23.17
C ILE A 152 -10.67 2.97 22.44
N LEU A 153 -10.33 2.85 21.16
CA LEU A 153 -10.51 1.64 20.37
C LEU A 153 -9.36 0.63 20.58
N GLY A 154 -8.33 1.01 21.34
CA GLY A 154 -7.13 0.18 21.48
C GLY A 154 -6.46 -0.06 20.13
N ALA A 155 -6.07 -1.30 19.86
CA ALA A 155 -5.43 -1.69 18.60
C ALA A 155 -6.41 -1.89 17.43
N ALA A 156 -7.72 -1.81 17.62
CA ALA A 156 -8.69 -2.04 16.56
C ALA A 156 -8.56 -1.01 15.43
N ALA A 157 -8.29 -1.50 14.22
CA ALA A 157 -8.00 -0.67 13.04
C ALA A 157 -9.21 -0.64 12.10
N TYR A 158 -10.22 0.15 12.45
CA TYR A 158 -11.36 0.43 11.58
C TYR A 158 -10.98 1.46 10.51
N LYS A 159 -11.56 1.33 9.32
CA LYS A 159 -11.27 2.22 8.18
C LYS A 159 -11.44 3.70 8.56
N GLU A 160 -12.54 4.04 9.20
CA GLU A 160 -12.86 5.41 9.59
C GLU A 160 -11.88 5.98 10.61
N SER A 161 -11.40 5.16 11.55
CA SER A 161 -10.41 5.58 12.53
C SER A 161 -9.05 5.86 11.89
N GLU A 162 -8.64 5.03 10.94
CA GLU A 162 -7.39 5.23 10.20
C GLU A 162 -7.44 6.50 9.33
N TRP A 163 -8.54 6.71 8.61
CA TRP A 163 -8.74 7.93 7.81
C TRP A 163 -8.76 9.19 8.68
N ARG A 164 -9.43 9.11 9.86
CA ARG A 164 -9.44 10.22 10.82
C ARG A 164 -8.04 10.56 11.31
N ARG A 165 -7.20 9.57 11.62
CA ARG A 165 -5.81 9.76 12.09
C ARG A 165 -4.99 10.50 11.06
N VAL A 166 -5.01 10.04 9.79
CA VAL A 166 -4.26 10.67 8.70
C VAL A 166 -4.74 12.11 8.47
N ARG A 167 -6.05 12.33 8.46
CA ARG A 167 -6.62 13.66 8.29
C ARG A 167 -6.14 14.62 9.38
N LEU A 168 -6.23 14.23 10.64
CA LEU A 168 -5.78 15.07 11.77
C LEU A 168 -4.29 15.39 11.70
N LEU A 169 -3.46 14.43 11.32
CA LEU A 169 -2.03 14.66 11.13
C LEU A 169 -1.78 15.64 9.97
N LYS A 170 -2.47 15.48 8.86
CA LYS A 170 -2.39 16.39 7.72
C LYS A 170 -2.80 17.81 8.09
N GLU A 171 -3.93 17.98 8.79
CA GLU A 171 -4.43 19.27 9.30
C GLU A 171 -3.42 19.92 10.28
N ALA A 172 -2.70 19.11 11.05
CA ALA A 172 -1.63 19.58 11.94
C ALA A 172 -0.30 19.91 11.23
N GLY A 173 -0.24 19.80 9.89
CA GLY A 173 0.93 20.15 9.09
C GLY A 173 1.95 19.01 8.89
N TYR A 174 1.61 17.78 9.27
CA TYR A 174 2.42 16.62 8.95
C TYR A 174 2.26 16.25 7.47
N ASN A 175 3.37 15.88 6.83
CA ASN A 175 3.35 15.34 5.47
C ASN A 175 3.83 13.89 5.39
N ALA A 176 4.27 13.31 6.52
CA ALA A 176 4.79 11.95 6.55
C ALA A 176 4.40 11.22 7.83
N ILE A 177 4.27 9.92 7.72
CA ILE A 177 4.14 8.99 8.87
C ILE A 177 5.05 7.79 8.66
N ARG A 178 5.47 7.18 9.76
CA ARG A 178 6.15 5.88 9.76
C ARG A 178 5.27 4.86 10.46
N SER A 179 4.91 3.78 9.78
CA SER A 179 4.16 2.69 10.41
C SER A 179 5.08 1.91 11.34
N SER A 180 4.92 2.11 12.64
CA SER A 180 5.85 1.58 13.65
C SER A 180 5.23 0.38 14.38
N HIS A 181 5.85 -0.77 14.36
CA HIS A 181 7.04 -1.20 13.59
C HIS A 181 6.67 -2.43 12.78
N ASN A 182 5.66 -2.34 11.95
CA ASN A 182 5.06 -3.42 11.17
C ASN A 182 4.27 -2.84 10.00
N PRO A 183 3.87 -3.68 9.03
CA PRO A 183 3.13 -3.23 7.86
C PRO A 183 1.84 -2.49 8.23
N ALA A 184 1.59 -1.37 7.54
CA ALA A 184 0.40 -0.56 7.71
C ALA A 184 -0.87 -1.31 7.25
N SER A 185 -2.02 -0.99 7.86
CA SER A 185 -3.32 -1.46 7.37
C SER A 185 -3.59 -0.93 5.96
N ARG A 186 -4.41 -1.64 5.19
CA ARG A 186 -4.84 -1.18 3.87
C ARG A 186 -5.52 0.19 3.95
N ALA A 187 -6.42 0.36 4.92
CA ALA A 187 -7.15 1.62 5.11
C ALA A 187 -6.21 2.80 5.44
N LEU A 188 -5.13 2.57 6.19
CA LEU A 188 -4.13 3.61 6.49
C LEU A 188 -3.36 4.00 5.23
N ARG A 189 -2.97 3.04 4.39
CA ARG A 189 -2.31 3.30 3.10
C ARG A 189 -3.20 4.09 2.16
N GLU A 190 -4.46 3.66 1.99
CA GLU A 190 -5.46 4.34 1.17
C GLU A 190 -5.69 5.79 1.63
N ALA A 191 -5.77 6.01 2.95
CA ALA A 191 -5.91 7.35 3.51
C ALA A 191 -4.68 8.23 3.21
N CYS A 192 -3.47 7.68 3.31
CA CYS A 192 -2.24 8.42 2.99
C CYS A 192 -2.17 8.78 1.51
N ASP A 193 -2.53 7.86 0.62
CA ASP A 193 -2.56 8.12 -0.82
C ASP A 193 -3.59 9.20 -1.18
N ALA A 194 -4.77 9.17 -0.57
CA ALA A 194 -5.85 10.11 -0.86
C ALA A 194 -5.67 11.49 -0.22
N LEU A 195 -5.00 11.58 0.93
CA LEU A 195 -4.82 12.82 1.67
C LEU A 195 -3.45 13.47 1.50
N GLY A 196 -2.57 12.87 0.71
CA GLY A 196 -1.25 13.44 0.43
C GLY A 196 -0.30 13.35 1.62
N VAL A 197 -0.15 12.14 2.18
CA VAL A 197 0.80 11.86 3.26
C VAL A 197 1.77 10.78 2.81
N TYR A 198 3.06 11.05 2.91
CA TYR A 198 4.08 10.05 2.64
C TYR A 198 4.09 9.00 3.75
N MET A 199 4.35 7.75 3.39
CA MET A 199 4.43 6.66 4.37
C MET A 199 5.75 5.91 4.27
N LEU A 200 6.43 5.80 5.40
CA LEU A 200 7.53 4.87 5.60
C LEU A 200 6.96 3.61 6.25
N VAL A 201 7.01 2.51 5.54
CA VAL A 201 6.46 1.23 6.02
C VAL A 201 7.58 0.39 6.61
N ASP A 202 7.46 0.06 7.89
CA ASP A 202 8.31 -0.95 8.52
C ASP A 202 7.77 -2.34 8.17
N THR A 203 8.66 -3.29 7.88
CA THR A 203 8.28 -4.66 7.54
C THR A 203 8.16 -5.55 8.76
N CYS A 204 9.04 -5.38 9.76
CA CYS A 204 8.99 -6.14 11.00
C CYS A 204 9.47 -5.34 12.20
N VAL A 205 9.01 -5.76 13.37
CA VAL A 205 9.50 -5.32 14.68
C VAL A 205 10.74 -6.14 15.05
N MET A 206 11.53 -5.62 15.94
CA MET A 206 12.55 -6.37 16.67
C MET A 206 13.79 -6.70 15.84
N TRP A 207 14.31 -5.75 15.14
CA TRP A 207 15.69 -5.84 14.64
C TRP A 207 16.54 -6.86 15.43
N TYR A 208 17.76 -7.07 15.17
CA TYR A 208 18.65 -7.93 15.98
C TYR A 208 18.79 -7.41 17.41
N SER A 209 17.70 -7.50 18.19
CA SER A 209 17.67 -6.97 19.56
C SER A 209 17.91 -8.09 20.57
N ILE A 210 18.92 -7.91 21.42
CA ILE A 210 19.21 -8.77 22.58
C ILE A 210 18.05 -8.86 23.58
N TYR A 211 17.07 -7.96 23.48
CA TYR A 211 15.88 -7.94 24.35
C TYR A 211 14.75 -8.83 23.87
N SER A 212 14.87 -9.42 22.68
CA SER A 212 13.90 -10.40 22.15
C SER A 212 14.33 -11.80 22.52
N ARG A 213 13.47 -12.53 23.22
CA ARG A 213 13.66 -13.99 23.46
C ARG A 213 13.50 -14.83 22.19
N TYR A 214 12.80 -14.27 21.21
CA TYR A 214 12.49 -14.92 19.95
C TYR A 214 13.05 -14.06 18.83
N VAL A 215 13.88 -14.65 17.98
CA VAL A 215 14.60 -13.90 16.95
C VAL A 215 13.69 -13.78 15.73
N TYR A 216 12.74 -12.84 15.76
CA TYR A 216 11.84 -12.57 14.61
C TYR A 216 12.60 -12.19 13.33
N ALA A 217 13.84 -11.71 13.46
CA ALA A 217 14.67 -11.41 12.31
C ALA A 217 15.10 -12.67 11.51
N GLU A 218 15.16 -13.83 12.15
CA GLU A 218 15.46 -15.10 11.46
C GLU A 218 14.30 -15.57 10.59
N ASP A 219 13.06 -15.16 10.94
CA ASP A 219 11.87 -15.50 10.17
C ASP A 219 11.62 -14.53 9.00
N PHE A 220 12.39 -13.43 8.90
CA PHE A 220 12.16 -12.39 7.91
C PHE A 220 12.33 -12.91 6.48
N GLU A 221 13.42 -13.62 6.19
CA GLU A 221 13.69 -14.15 4.85
C GLU A 221 12.69 -15.25 4.44
N ALA A 222 12.08 -15.94 5.42
CA ALA A 222 11.09 -16.97 5.16
C ALA A 222 9.68 -16.43 4.92
N ASN A 223 9.37 -15.21 5.41
CA ASN A 223 8.01 -14.65 5.43
C ASN A 223 7.83 -13.37 4.60
N TYR A 224 8.91 -12.78 4.05
CA TYR A 224 8.91 -11.52 3.30
C TYR A 224 9.84 -11.58 2.08
#